data_16aa56536234ae16d3a592a34692324c
#
_entry.id   16aa56536234ae16d3a592a34692324c
#
_cell.length_a   1.000
_cell.length_b   1.000
_cell.length_c   1.000
_cell.angle_alpha   90.00
_cell.angle_beta   90.00
_cell.angle_gamma   90.00
#
_symmetry.space_group_name_H-M   'P 1'
#
loop_
_entity.id
_entity.type
_entity.pdbx_description
1 polymer ?
#
loop_
_entity_poly.entity_id
_entity_poly.type
_entity_poly.pdbx_seq_one_letter_code
_entity_poly.pdbx_strand_id
1 'polypeptide(L)'
;MNFQSVSSVGLKWGLCACAILIVFAVRAQDDGETRIKILQADAILRDQRQPDVQRLIGAVLLGYGDATLACDSALRFKDGRFRTMGNVRLNDGNRRVLAENMLLNPQADKAIATATSGEQVRMQSELGEIQATRVDYELDTKWVRFPSGGTMQEQSRTATFDRGLFKVDDSMLELGGNVFIDDGDWVVTSDSLHWDEKNEKLFFHGFSHVLEQSGGVELSCFFGAFDAAQEAGWFASEEAGSGSKARVRQDDVWLEADRLEVPTDSLEPLSAIGRVEIQDTARVWKVWGSDALRRQGATGENLVSVRGGGSEMARYMDASSADTLWLISDSMEIQSNWTRLWPGVHLIQGQAAASCEELFWNDSTEQIDLLGTPLTWLEGWLLKADSMTWQLKGNQPEKLSARGHSGLIFDIDSMCMQQISGRNLDAYFTDGALNSVEVAGNAESIYFDTEKPNPCEAFNQSVSSAMRIDFDAGDIKDIVLLQKPEGVWSSVQGEV
;
A
#
# COMPACT_ATOMS: atom_id res chain seq x y z
N MET A 1 12.20 7.34 4.56
CA MET A 1 11.27 6.38 5.18
C MET A 1 11.82 4.98 5.02
N ASN A 2 12.20 4.35 6.12
CA ASN A 2 12.76 2.99 6.09
C ASN A 2 11.62 1.98 6.21
N PHE A 3 11.24 1.30 5.11
CA PHE A 3 10.44 0.07 5.17
C PHE A 3 11.27 -1.15 5.62
N GLN A 4 12.51 -0.94 6.08
CA GLN A 4 13.33 -2.01 6.62
C GLN A 4 12.82 -2.59 7.94
N SER A 5 11.84 -1.96 8.61
CA SER A 5 11.23 -2.55 9.81
C SER A 5 10.25 -3.69 9.49
N VAL A 6 9.78 -3.81 8.25
CA VAL A 6 8.95 -4.96 7.81
C VAL A 6 9.83 -6.19 7.55
N SER A 7 11.12 -6.00 7.25
CA SER A 7 12.06 -7.08 6.91
C SER A 7 12.78 -7.72 8.09
N SER A 8 12.68 -7.19 9.29
CA SER A 8 13.47 -7.70 10.44
C SER A 8 12.65 -8.43 11.52
N VAL A 9 11.33 -8.40 11.44
CA VAL A 9 10.48 -9.26 12.27
C VAL A 9 10.16 -10.49 11.46
N GLY A 10 11.18 -11.33 11.29
CA GLY A 10 10.97 -12.66 10.75
C GLY A 10 9.91 -13.35 11.59
N LEU A 11 8.81 -13.74 10.96
CA LEU A 11 8.00 -14.84 11.41
C LEU A 11 8.97 -16.04 11.52
N LYS A 12 9.74 -16.11 12.60
CA LYS A 12 10.66 -17.23 12.87
C LYS A 12 9.83 -18.44 13.21
N TRP A 13 9.37 -19.09 12.17
CA TRP A 13 8.89 -20.46 12.25
C TRP A 13 10.08 -21.34 12.60
N GLY A 14 10.06 -21.88 13.79
CA GLY A 14 11.17 -22.70 14.30
C GLY A 14 11.41 -23.91 13.39
N LEU A 15 12.51 -23.88 12.68
CA LEU A 15 13.08 -25.02 11.98
C LEU A 15 13.48 -26.10 12.98
N CYS A 16 12.64 -27.10 13.17
CA CYS A 16 13.06 -28.38 13.71
C CYS A 16 13.48 -29.32 12.54
N ALA A 17 14.76 -29.30 12.21
CA ALA A 17 15.34 -30.22 11.25
C ALA A 17 15.36 -31.66 11.85
N CYS A 18 14.38 -32.48 11.53
CA CYS A 18 14.41 -33.90 11.78
C CYS A 18 14.86 -34.65 10.53
N ALA A 19 16.00 -35.33 10.67
CA ALA A 19 16.61 -36.16 9.66
C ALA A 19 15.67 -37.29 9.17
N ILE A 20 15.43 -37.33 7.86
CA ILE A 20 14.64 -38.38 7.18
C ILE A 20 15.45 -39.65 7.12
N LEU A 21 15.06 -40.66 7.89
CA LEU A 21 15.42 -42.05 7.70
C LEU A 21 14.38 -42.70 6.76
N ILE A 22 14.75 -42.89 5.49
CA ILE A 22 13.93 -43.62 4.51
C ILE A 22 13.94 -45.09 4.86
N VAL A 23 12.86 -45.58 5.46
CA VAL A 23 12.60 -47.02 5.56
C VAL A 23 11.61 -47.38 4.45
N PHE A 24 12.08 -48.12 3.46
CA PHE A 24 11.23 -48.78 2.46
C PHE A 24 10.37 -49.85 3.16
N ALA A 25 9.12 -49.50 3.50
CA ALA A 25 8.13 -50.52 3.86
C ALA A 25 7.46 -51.04 2.56
N VAL A 26 7.64 -52.31 2.28
CA VAL A 26 6.91 -53.04 1.24
C VAL A 26 5.41 -52.93 1.57
N ARG A 27 4.64 -52.20 0.76
CA ARG A 27 3.17 -52.22 0.83
C ARG A 27 2.70 -53.62 0.38
N ALA A 28 2.20 -54.41 1.31
CA ALA A 28 1.28 -55.48 1.00
C ALA A 28 -0.03 -54.82 0.52
N GLN A 29 -0.47 -55.12 -0.70
CA GLN A 29 -1.79 -54.77 -1.19
C GLN A 29 -2.81 -55.55 -0.33
N ASP A 30 -3.45 -54.89 0.61
CA ASP A 30 -4.60 -55.39 1.35
C ASP A 30 -5.86 -54.87 0.61
N ASP A 31 -6.55 -55.79 -0.11
CA ASP A 31 -7.90 -55.57 -0.65
C ASP A 31 -8.88 -55.48 0.53
N GLY A 32 -8.75 -54.40 1.31
CA GLY A 32 -9.46 -54.24 2.57
C GLY A 32 -10.70 -53.41 2.46
N GLU A 33 -11.88 -53.98 2.54
CA GLU A 33 -13.03 -53.31 3.09
C GLU A 33 -12.59 -52.52 4.34
N THR A 34 -12.66 -51.19 4.30
CA THR A 34 -12.37 -50.28 5.40
C THR A 34 -13.40 -50.45 6.52
N ARG A 35 -13.21 -51.52 7.34
CA ARG A 35 -14.07 -51.87 8.46
C ARG A 35 -13.45 -51.45 9.77
N ILE A 36 -14.28 -50.82 10.66
CA ILE A 36 -13.85 -50.57 12.03
C ILE A 36 -13.68 -51.93 12.72
N LYS A 37 -12.49 -52.19 13.23
CA LYS A 37 -12.14 -53.39 14.01
C LYS A 37 -12.31 -53.13 15.50
N ILE A 38 -12.97 -54.00 16.25
CA ILE A 38 -12.98 -53.98 17.71
C ILE A 38 -11.68 -54.64 18.17
N LEU A 39 -10.74 -53.88 18.73
CA LEU A 39 -9.48 -54.35 19.22
C LEU A 39 -9.55 -54.83 20.67
N GLN A 40 -10.38 -54.09 21.50
CA GLN A 40 -10.57 -54.40 22.91
C GLN A 40 -11.94 -53.92 23.39
N ALA A 41 -12.57 -54.67 24.32
CA ALA A 41 -13.67 -54.26 25.19
C ALA A 41 -13.76 -55.25 26.37
N ASP A 42 -14.14 -54.76 27.51
CA ASP A 42 -14.31 -55.66 28.70
C ASP A 42 -15.56 -56.55 28.56
N ALA A 43 -16.63 -56.01 27.95
CA ALA A 43 -17.87 -56.75 27.69
C ALA A 43 -18.54 -56.25 26.40
N ILE A 44 -19.22 -57.19 25.71
CA ILE A 44 -20.10 -56.91 24.57
C ILE A 44 -21.48 -57.45 24.91
N LEU A 45 -22.43 -56.53 25.04
CA LEU A 45 -23.84 -56.84 25.39
C LEU A 45 -24.75 -56.60 24.21
N ARG A 46 -25.79 -57.42 24.07
CA ARG A 46 -26.90 -57.17 23.18
C ARG A 46 -28.10 -56.57 23.94
N ASP A 47 -28.59 -55.45 23.48
CA ASP A 47 -29.80 -54.88 24.06
C ASP A 47 -31.02 -55.68 23.58
N GLN A 48 -31.77 -56.25 24.51
CA GLN A 48 -32.98 -56.98 24.17
C GLN A 48 -34.09 -56.11 23.55
N ARG A 49 -34.08 -54.80 23.84
CA ARG A 49 -35.03 -53.81 23.28
C ARG A 49 -34.59 -53.29 21.90
N GLN A 50 -33.30 -53.41 21.58
CA GLN A 50 -32.72 -53.00 20.31
C GLN A 50 -31.76 -54.08 19.80
N PRO A 51 -32.27 -55.18 19.25
CA PRO A 51 -31.45 -56.35 18.88
C PRO A 51 -30.42 -56.06 17.78
N ASP A 52 -30.60 -54.98 17.04
CA ASP A 52 -29.67 -54.50 16.00
C ASP A 52 -28.54 -53.64 16.51
N VAL A 53 -28.48 -53.36 17.85
CA VAL A 53 -27.43 -52.58 18.48
C VAL A 53 -26.64 -53.47 19.45
N GLN A 54 -25.30 -53.45 19.32
CA GLN A 54 -24.39 -54.04 20.27
C GLN A 54 -23.77 -52.92 21.14
N ARG A 55 -23.73 -53.15 22.44
CA ARG A 55 -23.09 -52.22 23.38
C ARG A 55 -21.77 -52.80 23.83
N LEU A 56 -20.68 -52.06 23.59
CA LEU A 56 -19.36 -52.34 24.11
C LEU A 56 -19.17 -51.54 25.40
N ILE A 57 -18.61 -52.13 26.45
CA ILE A 57 -18.45 -51.52 27.75
C ILE A 57 -17.04 -51.79 28.26
N GLY A 58 -16.43 -50.78 28.84
CA GLY A 58 -15.14 -50.81 29.54
C GLY A 58 -13.93 -50.88 28.63
N ALA A 59 -13.00 -49.98 28.75
CA ALA A 59 -11.74 -49.89 28.05
C ALA A 59 -11.84 -50.22 26.55
N VAL A 60 -12.86 -49.65 25.86
CA VAL A 60 -13.13 -49.93 24.44
C VAL A 60 -12.01 -49.36 23.59
N LEU A 61 -11.41 -50.20 22.73
CA LEU A 61 -10.45 -49.80 21.71
C LEU A 61 -10.91 -50.25 20.34
N LEU A 62 -11.04 -49.29 19.41
CA LEU A 62 -11.41 -49.51 18.01
C LEU A 62 -10.23 -49.14 17.12
N GLY A 63 -10.08 -49.84 15.97
CA GLY A 63 -9.06 -49.55 14.97
C GLY A 63 -9.72 -49.29 13.61
N TYR A 64 -9.19 -48.31 12.88
CA TYR A 64 -9.56 -48.00 11.50
C TYR A 64 -8.32 -47.60 10.70
N GLY A 65 -7.87 -48.42 9.76
CA GLY A 65 -6.56 -48.24 9.15
C GLY A 65 -5.46 -48.17 10.19
N ASP A 66 -4.66 -47.12 10.18
CA ASP A 66 -3.60 -46.85 11.14
C ASP A 66 -4.11 -46.08 12.38
N ALA A 67 -5.34 -45.58 12.34
CA ALA A 67 -5.94 -44.81 13.43
C ALA A 67 -6.50 -45.73 14.51
N THR A 68 -6.40 -45.30 15.78
CA THR A 68 -6.99 -45.96 16.95
C THR A 68 -7.89 -45.02 17.72
N LEU A 69 -9.04 -45.55 18.20
CA LEU A 69 -9.96 -44.82 19.03
C LEU A 69 -10.20 -45.55 20.35
N ALA A 70 -9.94 -44.90 21.47
CA ALA A 70 -10.21 -45.36 22.80
C ALA A 70 -11.42 -44.61 23.39
N CYS A 71 -12.30 -45.29 24.15
CA CYS A 71 -13.43 -44.67 24.87
C CYS A 71 -13.92 -45.57 26.02
N ASP A 72 -14.79 -45.03 26.89
CA ASP A 72 -15.38 -45.80 28.01
C ASP A 72 -16.47 -46.78 27.55
N SER A 73 -17.25 -46.40 26.52
CA SER A 73 -18.25 -47.27 25.93
C SER A 73 -18.59 -46.91 24.50
N ALA A 74 -19.13 -47.89 23.74
CA ALA A 74 -19.53 -47.67 22.36
C ALA A 74 -20.78 -48.45 22.01
N LEU A 75 -21.62 -47.90 21.13
CA LEU A 75 -22.73 -48.57 20.48
C LEU A 75 -22.32 -48.88 19.04
N ARG A 76 -22.37 -50.18 18.69
CA ARG A 76 -22.21 -50.65 17.31
C ARG A 76 -23.54 -50.88 16.68
N PHE A 77 -23.84 -50.22 15.57
CA PHE A 77 -25.06 -50.35 14.80
C PHE A 77 -24.89 -51.42 13.70
N LYS A 78 -26.03 -52.01 13.25
CA LYS A 78 -26.07 -53.04 12.20
C LYS A 78 -25.49 -52.53 10.84
N ASP A 79 -25.60 -51.25 10.56
CA ASP A 79 -25.06 -50.58 9.39
C ASP A 79 -23.56 -50.30 9.45
N GLY A 80 -22.89 -50.76 10.51
CA GLY A 80 -21.43 -50.61 10.69
C GLY A 80 -21.02 -49.31 11.35
N ARG A 81 -21.94 -48.38 11.65
CA ARG A 81 -21.63 -47.16 12.43
C ARG A 81 -21.29 -47.49 13.89
N PHE A 82 -20.47 -46.65 14.51
CA PHE A 82 -20.20 -46.69 15.95
C PHE A 82 -20.49 -45.31 16.56
N ARG A 83 -21.16 -45.30 17.70
CA ARG A 83 -21.25 -44.11 18.57
C ARG A 83 -20.46 -44.40 19.83
N THR A 84 -19.38 -43.66 20.03
CA THR A 84 -18.49 -43.79 21.18
C THR A 84 -18.81 -42.71 22.20
N MET A 85 -18.65 -43.01 23.46
CA MET A 85 -19.06 -42.16 24.57
C MET A 85 -18.06 -42.30 25.76
N GLY A 86 -17.77 -41.19 26.39
CA GLY A 86 -16.92 -41.06 27.55
C GLY A 86 -15.44 -41.13 27.21
N ASN A 87 -14.67 -40.12 27.58
CA ASN A 87 -13.21 -40.03 27.40
C ASN A 87 -12.71 -40.48 26.02
N VAL A 88 -13.42 -40.06 24.95
CA VAL A 88 -13.10 -40.47 23.58
C VAL A 88 -11.78 -39.86 23.16
N ARG A 89 -10.87 -40.71 22.66
CA ARG A 89 -9.52 -40.32 22.21
C ARG A 89 -9.24 -41.01 20.86
N LEU A 90 -9.28 -40.22 19.79
CA LEU A 90 -8.83 -40.66 18.47
C LEU A 90 -7.37 -40.29 18.31
N ASN A 91 -6.51 -41.28 17.99
CA ASN A 91 -5.12 -41.06 17.63
C ASN A 91 -4.91 -41.47 16.17
N ASP A 92 -4.32 -40.60 15.38
CA ASP A 92 -3.97 -40.83 13.97
C ASP A 92 -2.62 -40.21 13.70
N GLY A 93 -1.55 -40.99 13.80
CA GLY A 93 -0.18 -40.53 13.70
C GLY A 93 0.17 -39.51 14.79
N ASN A 94 0.54 -38.29 14.38
CA ASN A 94 0.92 -37.19 15.28
C ASN A 94 -0.29 -36.37 15.79
N ARG A 95 -1.51 -36.83 15.45
CA ARG A 95 -2.74 -36.11 15.81
C ARG A 95 -3.55 -36.83 16.84
N ARG A 96 -4.14 -36.05 17.72
CA ARG A 96 -5.01 -36.56 18.78
C ARG A 96 -6.28 -35.70 18.85
N VAL A 97 -7.46 -36.34 18.75
CA VAL A 97 -8.75 -35.69 18.99
C VAL A 97 -9.32 -36.21 20.29
N LEU A 98 -9.62 -35.32 21.23
CA LEU A 98 -10.23 -35.59 22.51
C LEU A 98 -11.67 -35.06 22.49
N ALA A 99 -12.62 -35.91 22.81
CA ALA A 99 -14.04 -35.55 22.79
C ALA A 99 -14.81 -36.33 23.86
N GLU A 100 -16.00 -35.89 24.18
CA GLU A 100 -16.92 -36.65 25.02
C GLU A 100 -17.65 -37.72 24.21
N ASN A 101 -18.06 -37.38 23.00
CA ASN A 101 -18.77 -38.28 22.09
C ASN A 101 -18.17 -38.22 20.67
N MET A 102 -18.17 -39.36 19.98
CA MET A 102 -17.81 -39.42 18.56
C MET A 102 -18.70 -40.41 17.81
N LEU A 103 -19.19 -40.00 16.65
CA LEU A 103 -19.92 -40.82 15.72
C LEU A 103 -18.99 -41.20 14.56
N LEU A 104 -18.66 -42.50 14.44
CA LEU A 104 -17.90 -43.03 13.33
C LEU A 104 -18.88 -43.61 12.29
N ASN A 105 -18.76 -43.16 11.04
CA ASN A 105 -19.55 -43.66 9.92
C ASN A 105 -18.58 -44.04 8.76
N PRO A 106 -18.13 -45.31 8.71
CA PRO A 106 -17.19 -45.77 7.70
C PRO A 106 -17.76 -45.78 6.29
N GLN A 107 -19.09 -45.91 6.15
CA GLN A 107 -19.75 -45.84 4.83
C GLN A 107 -19.77 -44.43 4.23
N ALA A 108 -19.76 -43.41 5.09
CA ALA A 108 -19.71 -42.01 4.69
C ALA A 108 -18.29 -41.43 4.85
N ASP A 109 -17.31 -42.27 5.17
CA ASP A 109 -15.93 -41.87 5.40
C ASP A 109 -15.77 -40.74 6.41
N LYS A 110 -16.54 -40.76 7.52
CA LYS A 110 -16.62 -39.65 8.48
C LYS A 110 -16.57 -40.10 9.94
N ALA A 111 -15.82 -39.31 10.72
CA ALA A 111 -15.89 -39.29 12.17
C ALA A 111 -16.32 -37.90 12.64
N ILE A 112 -17.38 -37.81 13.46
CA ILE A 112 -17.90 -36.56 13.98
C ILE A 112 -17.70 -36.55 15.49
N ALA A 113 -16.82 -35.71 15.96
CA ALA A 113 -16.56 -35.48 17.39
C ALA A 113 -17.40 -34.31 17.89
N THR A 114 -18.04 -34.49 19.06
CA THR A 114 -18.85 -33.47 19.71
C THR A 114 -18.60 -33.47 21.22
N ALA A 115 -18.79 -32.32 21.83
CA ALA A 115 -18.81 -32.17 23.28
C ALA A 115 -20.21 -31.74 23.74
N THR A 116 -20.58 -32.09 24.96
CA THR A 116 -21.81 -31.61 25.60
C THR A 116 -21.63 -30.18 26.14
N SER A 117 -22.70 -29.54 26.55
CA SER A 117 -22.69 -28.15 27.00
C SER A 117 -21.64 -27.86 28.08
N GLY A 118 -20.69 -26.99 27.77
CA GLY A 118 -19.64 -26.54 28.67
C GLY A 118 -18.26 -27.17 28.43
N GLU A 119 -18.17 -28.26 27.67
CA GLU A 119 -16.88 -28.85 27.26
C GLU A 119 -16.62 -28.59 25.78
N GLN A 120 -15.37 -28.74 25.38
CA GLN A 120 -14.94 -28.56 23.97
C GLN A 120 -14.23 -29.81 23.47
N VAL A 121 -14.37 -30.10 22.19
CA VAL A 121 -13.50 -31.02 21.47
C VAL A 121 -12.15 -30.36 21.34
N ARG A 122 -11.08 -31.11 21.71
CA ARG A 122 -9.70 -30.63 21.57
C ARG A 122 -8.97 -31.49 20.54
N MET A 123 -8.41 -30.83 19.55
CA MET A 123 -7.54 -31.44 18.57
C MET A 123 -6.11 -30.95 18.80
N GLN A 124 -5.19 -31.87 18.99
CA GLN A 124 -3.76 -31.60 19.10
C GLN A 124 -3.07 -32.06 17.80
N SER A 125 -2.26 -31.20 17.20
CA SER A 125 -1.50 -31.43 15.99
C SER A 125 -0.17 -30.69 16.05
N GLU A 126 0.61 -30.74 14.98
CA GLU A 126 1.84 -29.95 14.84
C GLU A 126 1.56 -28.42 14.83
N LEU A 127 0.37 -28.02 14.39
CA LEU A 127 -0.12 -26.61 14.44
C LEU A 127 -0.56 -26.14 15.83
N GLY A 128 -0.37 -26.92 16.88
CA GLY A 128 -0.82 -26.62 18.23
C GLY A 128 -2.15 -27.28 18.59
N GLU A 129 -2.87 -26.69 19.55
CA GLU A 129 -4.17 -27.17 20.04
C GLU A 129 -5.30 -26.34 19.45
N ILE A 130 -6.28 -27.01 18.84
CA ILE A 130 -7.53 -26.40 18.36
C ILE A 130 -8.69 -26.88 19.25
N GLN A 131 -9.47 -25.96 19.76
CA GLN A 131 -10.66 -26.20 20.59
C GLN A 131 -11.89 -25.77 19.80
N ALA A 132 -12.90 -26.67 19.71
CA ALA A 132 -14.15 -26.45 18.98
C ALA A 132 -15.31 -27.19 19.64
N THR A 133 -16.54 -26.79 19.36
CA THR A 133 -17.72 -27.53 19.85
C THR A 133 -18.00 -28.79 19.02
N ARG A 134 -17.53 -28.80 17.77
CA ARG A 134 -17.66 -29.90 16.83
C ARG A 134 -16.46 -29.99 15.90
N VAL A 135 -16.01 -31.21 15.65
CA VAL A 135 -14.94 -31.54 14.67
C VAL A 135 -15.44 -32.67 13.78
N ASP A 136 -15.48 -32.42 12.48
CA ASP A 136 -15.79 -33.42 11.47
C ASP A 136 -14.49 -33.87 10.82
N TYR A 137 -14.14 -35.15 10.94
CA TYR A 137 -12.92 -35.75 10.42
C TYR A 137 -13.26 -36.66 9.24
N GLU A 138 -12.63 -36.47 8.09
CA GLU A 138 -12.72 -37.38 6.94
C GLU A 138 -11.58 -38.41 7.05
N LEU A 139 -11.96 -39.70 7.10
CA LEU A 139 -11.05 -40.77 7.48
C LEU A 139 -10.02 -41.11 6.38
N ASP A 140 -10.44 -41.04 5.09
CA ASP A 140 -9.59 -41.38 3.95
C ASP A 140 -8.71 -40.18 3.52
N THR A 141 -9.30 -38.99 3.40
CA THR A 141 -8.58 -37.76 2.99
C THR A 141 -7.81 -37.11 4.13
N LYS A 142 -8.09 -37.51 5.38
CA LYS A 142 -7.56 -36.91 6.61
C LYS A 142 -7.87 -35.41 6.73
N TRP A 143 -8.92 -34.94 6.09
CA TRP A 143 -9.35 -33.56 6.25
C TRP A 143 -10.14 -33.38 7.53
N VAL A 144 -9.86 -32.28 8.21
CA VAL A 144 -10.51 -31.90 9.47
C VAL A 144 -11.28 -30.61 9.29
N ARG A 145 -12.60 -30.67 9.53
CA ARG A 145 -13.47 -29.51 9.42
C ARG A 145 -13.94 -29.05 10.79
N PHE A 146 -14.00 -27.78 10.97
CA PHE A 146 -14.52 -27.09 12.16
C PHE A 146 -15.76 -26.27 11.74
N PRO A 147 -16.94 -26.89 11.59
CA PRO A 147 -18.12 -26.25 11.02
C PRO A 147 -18.75 -25.18 11.93
N SER A 148 -18.42 -25.19 13.23
CA SER A 148 -18.91 -24.26 14.24
C SER A 148 -17.80 -23.33 14.74
N GLY A 149 -16.72 -23.21 13.95
CA GLY A 149 -15.54 -22.44 14.35
C GLY A 149 -14.69 -23.12 15.41
N GLY A 150 -13.72 -22.36 15.88
CA GLY A 150 -12.79 -22.82 16.91
C GLY A 150 -11.83 -21.74 17.36
N THR A 151 -11.07 -22.11 18.38
CA THR A 151 -9.91 -21.33 18.86
C THR A 151 -8.67 -22.21 18.73
N MET A 152 -7.65 -21.70 18.05
CA MET A 152 -6.34 -22.34 17.96
C MET A 152 -5.37 -21.65 18.91
N GLN A 153 -4.54 -22.44 19.57
CA GLN A 153 -3.47 -21.93 20.42
C GLN A 153 -2.17 -22.68 20.17
N GLU A 154 -1.12 -21.93 19.89
CA GLU A 154 0.24 -22.42 19.71
C GLU A 154 1.22 -21.45 20.36
N GLN A 155 1.91 -21.86 21.42
CA GLN A 155 2.82 -21.01 22.19
C GLN A 155 2.19 -19.67 22.60
N SER A 156 2.64 -18.54 22.02
CA SER A 156 2.07 -17.20 22.22
C SER A 156 0.99 -16.83 21.20
N ARG A 157 0.84 -17.64 20.13
CA ARG A 157 -0.11 -17.35 19.05
C ARG A 157 -1.50 -17.87 19.39
N THR A 158 -2.49 -17.02 19.16
CA THR A 158 -3.91 -17.38 19.24
C THR A 158 -4.61 -17.07 17.92
N ALA A 159 -5.53 -17.96 17.53
CA ALA A 159 -6.41 -17.69 16.39
C ALA A 159 -7.84 -18.08 16.71
N THR A 160 -8.82 -17.29 16.26
CA THR A 160 -10.25 -17.59 16.33
C THR A 160 -10.88 -17.48 14.96
N PHE A 161 -11.90 -18.30 14.69
CA PHE A 161 -12.57 -18.36 13.40
C PHE A 161 -13.97 -18.96 13.53
N ASP A 162 -14.88 -18.64 12.60
CA ASP A 162 -16.25 -19.18 12.60
C ASP A 162 -16.35 -20.52 11.87
N ARG A 163 -15.42 -20.84 10.97
CA ARG A 163 -15.28 -22.10 10.26
C ARG A 163 -13.83 -22.35 9.87
N GLY A 164 -13.44 -23.60 9.87
CA GLY A 164 -12.08 -24.01 9.48
C GLY A 164 -12.06 -25.32 8.71
N LEU A 165 -11.08 -25.47 7.83
CA LEU A 165 -10.73 -26.71 7.16
C LEU A 165 -9.22 -26.88 7.22
N PHE A 166 -8.77 -27.97 7.82
CA PHE A 166 -7.37 -28.37 7.84
C PHE A 166 -7.16 -29.59 6.94
N LYS A 167 -6.38 -29.42 5.87
CA LYS A 167 -5.95 -30.46 4.94
C LYS A 167 -4.57 -30.93 5.35
N VAL A 168 -4.53 -32.00 6.07
CA VAL A 168 -3.34 -32.43 6.79
C VAL A 168 -2.18 -32.81 5.89
N ASP A 169 -2.44 -33.59 4.83
CA ASP A 169 -1.39 -34.08 3.93
C ASP A 169 -0.76 -32.93 3.10
N ASP A 170 -1.51 -31.83 2.92
CA ASP A 170 -1.08 -30.64 2.21
C ASP A 170 -0.49 -29.58 3.16
N SER A 171 -0.58 -29.75 4.49
CA SER A 171 -0.28 -28.73 5.51
C SER A 171 -0.97 -27.40 5.25
N MET A 172 -2.24 -27.45 4.77
CA MET A 172 -3.01 -26.29 4.39
C MET A 172 -4.16 -26.04 5.38
N LEU A 173 -4.25 -24.82 5.91
CA LEU A 173 -5.30 -24.38 6.80
C LEU A 173 -6.14 -23.28 6.12
N GLU A 174 -7.43 -23.54 5.96
CA GLU A 174 -8.40 -22.58 5.46
C GLU A 174 -9.29 -22.12 6.62
N LEU A 175 -9.26 -20.83 6.94
CA LEU A 175 -10.06 -20.20 7.97
C LEU A 175 -11.07 -19.23 7.34
N GLY A 176 -12.26 -19.14 7.90
CA GLY A 176 -13.28 -18.23 7.38
C GLY A 176 -14.27 -17.77 8.44
N GLY A 177 -14.83 -16.59 8.20
CA GLY A 177 -15.74 -15.87 9.08
C GLY A 177 -15.06 -15.34 10.32
N ASN A 178 -14.93 -14.01 10.43
CA ASN A 178 -14.36 -13.30 11.57
C ASN A 178 -13.02 -13.91 12.05
N VAL A 179 -12.12 -14.17 11.10
CA VAL A 179 -10.79 -14.69 11.44
C VAL A 179 -10.02 -13.62 12.21
N PHE A 180 -9.52 -13.99 13.38
CA PHE A 180 -8.64 -13.16 14.20
C PHE A 180 -7.42 -13.99 14.59
N ILE A 181 -6.23 -13.46 14.35
CA ILE A 181 -4.95 -14.06 14.73
C ILE A 181 -4.13 -13.02 15.47
N ASP A 182 -3.59 -13.42 16.62
CA ASP A 182 -2.66 -12.63 17.42
C ASP A 182 -1.45 -13.51 17.72
N ASP A 183 -0.26 -13.12 17.26
CA ASP A 183 0.99 -13.84 17.54
C ASP A 183 1.92 -13.10 18.51
N GLY A 184 1.45 -11.98 19.07
CA GLY A 184 2.19 -11.13 19.99
C GLY A 184 2.90 -9.95 19.30
N ASP A 185 3.34 -10.10 18.05
CA ASP A 185 3.95 -9.02 17.27
C ASP A 185 2.96 -8.44 16.26
N TRP A 186 2.08 -9.29 15.73
CA TRP A 186 1.10 -8.92 14.69
C TRP A 186 -0.31 -9.35 15.08
N VAL A 187 -1.27 -8.52 14.72
CA VAL A 187 -2.70 -8.83 14.75
C VAL A 187 -3.24 -8.86 13.33
N VAL A 188 -3.88 -9.98 12.96
CA VAL A 188 -4.52 -10.17 11.66
C VAL A 188 -6.02 -10.36 11.88
N THR A 189 -6.84 -9.56 11.19
CA THR A 189 -8.28 -9.81 11.04
C THR A 189 -8.59 -10.04 9.57
N SER A 190 -9.46 -11.00 9.27
CA SER A 190 -9.79 -11.33 7.88
C SER A 190 -11.17 -11.98 7.78
N ASP A 191 -11.85 -11.75 6.65
CA ASP A 191 -13.06 -12.51 6.33
C ASP A 191 -12.74 -13.97 6.02
N SER A 192 -11.61 -14.22 5.37
CA SER A 192 -11.11 -15.56 5.05
C SER A 192 -9.61 -15.54 4.78
N LEU A 193 -8.93 -16.55 5.28
CA LEU A 193 -7.49 -16.72 5.18
C LEU A 193 -7.16 -18.17 4.81
N HIS A 194 -6.28 -18.34 3.82
CA HIS A 194 -5.63 -19.62 3.56
C HIS A 194 -4.17 -19.55 3.96
N TRP A 195 -3.71 -20.53 4.68
CA TRP A 195 -2.31 -20.65 5.06
C TRP A 195 -1.73 -21.98 4.57
N ASP A 196 -0.73 -21.89 3.72
CA ASP A 196 0.10 -22.99 3.25
C ASP A 196 1.37 -23.02 4.12
N GLU A 197 1.35 -23.82 5.17
CA GLU A 197 2.45 -23.91 6.13
C GLU A 197 3.72 -24.44 5.47
N LYS A 198 3.61 -25.40 4.56
CA LYS A 198 4.74 -26.04 3.89
C LYS A 198 5.54 -25.08 3.02
N ASN A 199 4.87 -24.15 2.39
CA ASN A 199 5.47 -23.15 1.51
C ASN A 199 5.54 -21.76 2.18
N GLU A 200 5.17 -21.63 3.46
CA GLU A 200 5.15 -20.41 4.25
C GLU A 200 4.37 -19.26 3.56
N LYS A 201 3.23 -19.59 2.93
CA LYS A 201 2.40 -18.64 2.17
C LYS A 201 1.07 -18.39 2.82
N LEU A 202 0.71 -17.11 2.89
CA LEU A 202 -0.59 -16.62 3.32
C LEU A 202 -1.37 -16.09 2.12
N PHE A 203 -2.66 -16.41 2.03
CA PHE A 203 -3.56 -15.89 1.01
C PHE A 203 -4.77 -15.26 1.69
N PHE A 204 -5.01 -13.99 1.40
CA PHE A 204 -6.11 -13.22 1.93
C PHE A 204 -7.28 -13.23 0.95
N HIS A 205 -8.49 -13.50 1.45
CA HIS A 205 -9.73 -13.53 0.67
C HIS A 205 -10.84 -12.79 1.42
N GLY A 206 -11.35 -11.73 0.83
CA GLY A 206 -12.23 -10.78 1.50
C GLY A 206 -11.44 -9.74 2.31
N PHE A 207 -12.14 -8.84 2.98
CA PHE A 207 -11.49 -7.77 3.71
C PHE A 207 -10.55 -8.33 4.77
N SER A 208 -9.32 -7.87 4.72
CA SER A 208 -8.25 -8.27 5.63
C SER A 208 -7.50 -7.05 6.13
N HIS A 209 -7.16 -7.06 7.41
CA HIS A 209 -6.40 -6.00 8.06
C HIS A 209 -5.30 -6.62 8.91
N VAL A 210 -4.10 -6.12 8.74
CA VAL A 210 -2.88 -6.58 9.44
C VAL A 210 -2.27 -5.39 10.16
N LEU A 211 -2.05 -5.53 11.45
CA LEU A 211 -1.51 -4.48 12.31
C LEU A 211 -0.30 -4.99 13.06
N GLU A 212 0.82 -4.30 12.96
CA GLU A 212 1.97 -4.50 13.84
C GLU A 212 1.67 -3.90 15.22
N GLN A 213 1.83 -4.68 16.31
CA GLN A 213 1.48 -4.23 17.65
C GLN A 213 2.36 -3.07 18.15
N SER A 214 3.56 -2.93 17.62
CA SER A 214 4.40 -1.74 17.84
C SER A 214 3.82 -0.45 17.25
N GLY A 215 2.79 -0.57 16.37
CA GLY A 215 2.09 0.53 15.72
C GLY A 215 2.81 1.13 14.51
N GLY A 216 3.92 0.55 14.06
CA GLY A 216 4.71 1.05 12.94
C GLY A 216 4.10 0.78 11.58
N VAL A 217 3.44 -0.38 11.41
CA VAL A 217 2.90 -0.82 10.11
C VAL A 217 1.44 -1.26 10.24
N GLU A 218 0.63 -0.80 9.30
CA GLU A 218 -0.77 -1.19 9.12
C GLU A 218 -1.03 -1.48 7.65
N LEU A 219 -1.62 -2.64 7.34
CA LEU A 219 -2.00 -3.05 5.99
C LEU A 219 -3.48 -3.41 5.94
N SER A 220 -4.18 -3.01 4.88
CA SER A 220 -5.51 -3.53 4.56
C SER A 220 -5.64 -3.86 3.08
N CYS A 221 -6.35 -4.94 2.78
CA CYS A 221 -6.61 -5.40 1.41
C CYS A 221 -7.89 -6.23 1.35
N PHE A 222 -8.36 -6.53 0.13
CA PHE A 222 -9.44 -7.51 -0.10
C PHE A 222 -8.91 -8.84 -0.60
N PHE A 223 -7.85 -8.81 -1.41
CA PHE A 223 -7.16 -10.00 -1.87
C PHE A 223 -5.66 -9.80 -1.71
N GLY A 224 -4.94 -10.88 -1.47
CA GLY A 224 -3.49 -10.80 -1.38
C GLY A 224 -2.86 -12.17 -1.25
N ALA A 225 -1.56 -12.20 -1.52
CA ALA A 225 -0.71 -13.33 -1.23
C ALA A 225 0.60 -12.80 -0.64
N PHE A 226 1.04 -13.40 0.44
CA PHE A 226 2.30 -13.07 1.11
C PHE A 226 3.13 -14.34 1.29
N ASP A 227 4.35 -14.30 0.84
CA ASP A 227 5.36 -15.33 1.00
C ASP A 227 6.27 -14.93 2.18
N ALA A 228 6.13 -15.59 3.31
CA ALA A 228 6.84 -15.22 4.53
C ALA A 228 8.34 -15.58 4.44
N ALA A 229 8.70 -16.59 3.66
CA ALA A 229 10.10 -16.98 3.47
C ALA A 229 10.88 -15.96 2.62
N GLN A 230 10.19 -15.30 1.70
CA GLN A 230 10.77 -14.31 0.80
C GLN A 230 10.45 -12.85 1.23
N GLU A 231 9.64 -12.68 2.25
CA GLU A 231 9.14 -11.36 2.73
C GLU A 231 8.51 -10.53 1.60
N ALA A 232 7.83 -11.19 0.66
CA ALA A 232 7.32 -10.61 -0.57
C ALA A 232 5.84 -10.94 -0.76
N GLY A 233 5.14 -10.10 -1.53
CA GLY A 233 3.74 -10.37 -1.76
C GLY A 233 3.05 -9.32 -2.63
N TRP A 234 1.77 -9.54 -2.83
CA TRP A 234 0.91 -8.57 -3.47
C TRP A 234 -0.41 -8.45 -2.71
N PHE A 235 -1.00 -7.26 -2.73
CA PHE A 235 -2.23 -6.92 -2.04
C PHE A 235 -3.09 -6.08 -2.99
N ALA A 236 -4.38 -6.36 -3.05
CA ALA A 236 -5.27 -5.72 -4.01
C ALA A 236 -6.59 -5.29 -3.39
N SER A 237 -7.27 -4.37 -4.07
CA SER A 237 -8.66 -3.98 -3.84
C SER A 237 -9.63 -5.10 -4.21
N GLU A 238 -10.91 -4.93 -3.87
CA GLU A 238 -11.98 -5.89 -4.25
C GLU A 238 -12.13 -5.99 -5.76
N GLU A 239 -12.24 -4.84 -6.44
CA GLU A 239 -12.25 -4.73 -7.90
C GLU A 239 -11.49 -3.46 -8.30
N ALA A 240 -10.79 -3.51 -9.43
CA ALA A 240 -10.15 -2.33 -10.00
C ALA A 240 -11.21 -1.25 -10.31
N GLY A 241 -11.00 -0.04 -9.76
CA GLY A 241 -11.97 1.05 -9.91
C GLY A 241 -13.12 1.05 -8.89
N SER A 242 -13.22 0.05 -7.98
CA SER A 242 -14.15 0.09 -6.84
C SER A 242 -13.78 1.21 -5.87
N GLY A 243 -14.64 1.52 -4.91
CA GLY A 243 -14.33 2.51 -3.85
C GLY A 243 -13.23 2.06 -2.89
N SER A 244 -12.98 0.75 -2.79
CA SER A 244 -11.95 0.15 -1.95
C SER A 244 -10.58 0.19 -2.64
N LYS A 245 -9.50 0.30 -1.86
CA LYS A 245 -8.12 0.22 -2.30
C LYS A 245 -7.34 -0.69 -1.34
N ALA A 246 -6.26 -1.29 -1.83
CA ALA A 246 -5.24 -1.81 -0.94
C ALA A 246 -4.50 -0.61 -0.32
N ARG A 247 -4.21 -0.71 0.98
CA ARG A 247 -3.64 0.39 1.75
C ARG A 247 -2.53 -0.13 2.64
N VAL A 248 -1.44 0.60 2.70
CA VAL A 248 -0.39 0.39 3.68
C VAL A 248 -0.06 1.72 4.37
N ARG A 249 0.09 1.66 5.68
CA ARG A 249 0.62 2.77 6.49
C ARG A 249 1.95 2.36 7.09
N GLN A 250 2.88 3.29 7.07
CA GLN A 250 4.09 3.22 7.87
C GLN A 250 4.33 4.57 8.52
N ASP A 251 4.34 4.61 9.84
CA ASP A 251 4.40 5.85 10.61
C ASP A 251 3.25 6.81 10.21
N ASP A 252 3.58 8.01 9.73
CA ASP A 252 2.63 9.03 9.30
C ASP A 252 2.31 8.98 7.79
N VAL A 253 2.89 8.02 7.05
CA VAL A 253 2.70 7.93 5.59
C VAL A 253 1.77 6.80 5.22
N TRP A 254 0.74 7.15 4.44
CA TRP A 254 -0.19 6.24 3.80
C TRP A 254 0.13 6.08 2.32
N LEU A 255 0.07 4.85 1.83
CA LEU A 255 0.09 4.51 0.41
C LEU A 255 -1.16 3.69 0.09
N GLU A 256 -1.94 4.14 -0.87
CA GLU A 256 -3.15 3.47 -1.36
C GLU A 256 -3.05 3.24 -2.86
N ALA A 257 -3.52 2.08 -3.32
CA ALA A 257 -3.59 1.76 -4.75
C ALA A 257 -4.61 0.63 -4.99
N ASP A 258 -4.94 0.38 -6.26
CA ASP A 258 -5.72 -0.81 -6.62
C ASP A 258 -4.94 -2.09 -6.34
N ARG A 259 -3.61 -2.04 -6.51
CA ARG A 259 -2.69 -3.15 -6.24
C ARG A 259 -1.35 -2.63 -5.72
N LEU A 260 -0.86 -3.27 -4.67
CA LEU A 260 0.47 -3.07 -4.08
C LEU A 260 1.28 -4.34 -4.29
N GLU A 261 2.55 -4.23 -4.69
CA GLU A 261 3.48 -5.33 -4.85
C GLU A 261 4.76 -5.07 -4.05
N VAL A 262 5.06 -5.98 -3.14
CA VAL A 262 6.28 -6.00 -2.33
C VAL A 262 7.22 -7.02 -2.97
N PRO A 263 8.37 -6.61 -3.50
CA PRO A 263 9.28 -7.50 -4.20
C PRO A 263 10.06 -8.41 -3.23
N THR A 264 10.60 -9.52 -3.76
CA THR A 264 11.48 -10.45 -3.03
C THR A 264 12.86 -9.88 -2.77
N ASP A 265 13.35 -9.03 -3.66
CA ASP A 265 14.65 -8.36 -3.54
C ASP A 265 14.43 -6.94 -3.01
N SER A 266 15.09 -6.61 -1.91
CA SER A 266 15.05 -5.26 -1.33
C SER A 266 15.63 -4.17 -2.26
N LEU A 267 16.37 -4.56 -3.30
CA LEU A 267 16.87 -3.64 -4.33
C LEU A 267 15.83 -3.36 -5.42
N GLU A 268 14.82 -4.22 -5.57
CA GLU A 268 13.69 -3.95 -6.45
C GLU A 268 12.73 -2.96 -5.80
N PRO A 269 12.02 -2.14 -6.59
CA PRO A 269 11.10 -1.17 -6.04
C PRO A 269 9.80 -1.83 -5.55
N LEU A 270 9.27 -1.38 -4.42
CA LEU A 270 7.85 -1.55 -4.12
C LEU A 270 7.04 -0.84 -5.21
N SER A 271 6.05 -1.51 -5.77
CA SER A 271 5.18 -0.93 -6.79
C SER A 271 3.75 -0.75 -6.30
N ALA A 272 3.13 0.35 -6.72
CA ALA A 272 1.73 0.65 -6.51
C ALA A 272 1.09 0.92 -7.88
N ILE A 273 0.00 0.23 -8.19
CA ILE A 273 -0.62 0.20 -9.51
C ILE A 273 -2.10 0.54 -9.39
N GLY A 274 -2.57 1.47 -10.19
CA GLY A 274 -3.96 1.91 -10.29
C GLY A 274 -4.39 2.82 -9.14
N ARG A 275 -4.89 4.01 -9.47
CA ARG A 275 -5.44 5.01 -8.55
C ARG A 275 -4.56 5.27 -7.32
N VAL A 276 -3.25 5.43 -7.55
CA VAL A 276 -2.28 5.62 -6.48
C VAL A 276 -2.55 6.93 -5.74
N GLU A 277 -2.51 6.87 -4.41
CA GLU A 277 -2.50 8.02 -3.52
C GLU A 277 -1.46 7.79 -2.42
N ILE A 278 -0.56 8.75 -2.25
CA ILE A 278 0.42 8.78 -1.17
C ILE A 278 0.15 10.02 -0.34
N GLN A 279 0.06 9.86 0.97
CA GLN A 279 -0.22 10.95 1.90
C GLN A 279 0.72 10.89 3.09
N ASP A 280 1.35 12.01 3.42
CA ASP A 280 2.03 12.23 4.70
C ASP A 280 1.12 13.11 5.58
N THR A 281 0.63 12.55 6.68
CA THR A 281 -0.31 13.26 7.57
C THR A 281 0.39 14.22 8.51
N ALA A 282 1.67 14.03 8.80
CA ALA A 282 2.47 14.93 9.64
C ALA A 282 2.89 16.20 8.90
N ARG A 283 3.19 16.08 7.59
CA ARG A 283 3.64 17.18 6.74
C ARG A 283 2.55 17.78 5.85
N VAL A 284 1.37 17.19 5.85
CA VAL A 284 0.17 17.68 5.13
C VAL A 284 0.36 17.75 3.60
N TRP A 285 1.12 16.79 3.01
CA TRP A 285 1.23 16.69 1.57
C TRP A 285 0.59 15.40 1.03
N LYS A 286 0.20 15.44 -0.23
CA LYS A 286 -0.40 14.32 -0.97
C LYS A 286 0.14 14.22 -2.39
N VAL A 287 0.22 13.00 -2.89
CA VAL A 287 0.57 12.70 -4.29
C VAL A 287 -0.44 11.73 -4.87
N TRP A 288 -0.86 11.97 -6.11
CA TRP A 288 -1.74 11.09 -6.88
C TRP A 288 -1.13 10.73 -8.21
N GLY A 289 -1.40 9.52 -8.67
CA GLY A 289 -0.99 9.03 -9.97
C GLY A 289 -1.68 7.72 -10.34
N SER A 290 -1.35 7.19 -11.52
CA SER A 290 -1.78 5.85 -11.95
C SER A 290 -0.85 4.77 -11.43
N ASP A 291 0.45 5.06 -11.38
CA ASP A 291 1.47 4.12 -10.94
C ASP A 291 2.51 4.84 -10.08
N ALA A 292 3.03 4.15 -9.08
CA ALA A 292 4.17 4.63 -8.32
C ALA A 292 5.17 3.50 -8.05
N LEU A 293 6.45 3.86 -8.06
CA LEU A 293 7.57 2.99 -7.69
C LEU A 293 8.33 3.65 -6.55
N ARG A 294 8.59 2.88 -5.50
CA ARG A 294 9.43 3.32 -4.40
C ARG A 294 10.71 2.49 -4.38
N ARG A 295 11.84 3.15 -4.52
CA ARG A 295 13.17 2.55 -4.44
C ARG A 295 13.89 3.05 -3.20
N GLN A 296 14.59 2.15 -2.55
CA GLN A 296 15.56 2.52 -1.53
C GLN A 296 16.95 2.66 -2.18
N GLY A 297 17.54 3.83 -2.09
CA GLY A 297 18.93 4.05 -2.57
C GLY A 297 19.95 3.32 -1.70
N ALA A 298 21.14 3.10 -2.25
CA ALA A 298 22.26 2.45 -1.55
C ALA A 298 22.68 3.18 -0.26
N THR A 299 22.37 4.47 -0.13
CA THR A 299 22.65 5.34 1.03
C THR A 299 21.49 5.45 2.02
N GLY A 300 20.42 4.67 1.81
CA GLY A 300 19.21 4.70 2.65
C GLY A 300 18.21 5.80 2.27
N GLU A 301 18.46 6.57 1.22
CA GLU A 301 17.53 7.56 0.70
C GLU A 301 16.39 6.89 -0.07
N ASN A 302 15.19 7.40 0.11
CA ASN A 302 14.00 6.88 -0.59
C ASN A 302 13.70 7.75 -1.81
N LEU A 303 13.60 7.13 -2.98
CA LEU A 303 13.12 7.73 -4.21
C LEU A 303 11.72 7.22 -4.50
N VAL A 304 10.77 8.13 -4.65
CA VAL A 304 9.40 7.84 -5.08
C VAL A 304 9.22 8.39 -6.50
N SER A 305 8.95 7.50 -7.45
CA SER A 305 8.61 7.88 -8.82
C SER A 305 7.11 7.67 -9.01
N VAL A 306 6.40 8.70 -9.45
CA VAL A 306 4.94 8.64 -9.71
C VAL A 306 4.67 9.02 -11.15
N ARG A 307 3.74 8.31 -11.78
CA ARG A 307 3.32 8.57 -13.17
C ARG A 307 1.82 8.77 -13.24
N GLY A 308 1.40 9.66 -14.11
CA GLY A 308 0.04 9.75 -14.59
C GLY A 308 -0.29 8.59 -15.54
N GLY A 309 -1.55 8.45 -15.92
CA GLY A 309 -2.00 7.41 -16.85
C GLY A 309 -3.18 7.86 -17.68
N GLY A 310 -3.15 7.54 -18.99
CA GLY A 310 -4.19 7.95 -19.92
C GLY A 310 -4.29 9.47 -20.06
N SER A 311 -5.39 10.06 -19.61
CA SER A 311 -5.61 11.52 -19.59
C SER A 311 -5.35 12.16 -18.24
N GLU A 312 -4.99 11.39 -17.22
CA GLU A 312 -4.73 11.88 -15.87
C GLU A 312 -3.23 12.09 -15.68
N MET A 313 -2.85 13.28 -15.23
CA MET A 313 -1.48 13.62 -14.86
C MET A 313 -1.21 13.25 -13.41
N ALA A 314 0.06 13.01 -13.07
CA ALA A 314 0.49 12.95 -11.69
C ALA A 314 0.35 14.31 -11.02
N ARG A 315 -0.09 14.33 -9.75
CA ARG A 315 -0.36 15.55 -8.99
C ARG A 315 0.27 15.48 -7.62
N TYR A 316 0.91 16.55 -7.21
CA TYR A 316 1.41 16.75 -5.85
C TYR A 316 0.72 17.96 -5.25
N MET A 317 0.36 17.87 -3.99
CA MET A 317 -0.25 18.94 -3.20
C MET A 317 0.50 19.09 -1.89
N ASP A 318 0.84 20.32 -1.53
CA ASP A 318 1.36 20.66 -0.21
C ASP A 318 0.52 21.79 0.39
N ALA A 319 -0.08 21.54 1.54
CA ALA A 319 -0.91 22.48 2.28
C ALA A 319 -0.24 22.95 3.59
N SER A 320 1.08 22.87 3.68
CA SER A 320 1.84 23.29 4.86
C SER A 320 1.92 24.83 5.00
N SER A 321 1.68 25.56 3.91
CA SER A 321 1.63 27.04 3.88
C SER A 321 0.22 27.58 3.74
N ALA A 322 0.05 28.91 3.89
CA ALA A 322 -1.26 29.57 3.74
C ALA A 322 -1.87 29.33 2.35
N ASP A 323 -1.04 29.35 1.31
CA ASP A 323 -1.43 29.04 -0.06
C ASP A 323 -0.96 27.63 -0.41
N THR A 324 -1.91 26.78 -0.77
CA THR A 324 -1.64 25.40 -1.18
C THR A 324 -0.81 25.38 -2.47
N LEU A 325 0.32 24.68 -2.44
CA LEU A 325 1.14 24.40 -3.61
C LEU A 325 0.57 23.20 -4.36
N TRP A 326 0.39 23.36 -5.67
CA TRP A 326 0.08 22.28 -6.60
C TRP A 326 1.18 22.13 -7.64
N LEU A 327 1.66 20.91 -7.83
CA LEU A 327 2.56 20.53 -8.91
C LEU A 327 1.87 19.45 -9.73
N ILE A 328 1.86 19.60 -11.04
CA ILE A 328 1.16 18.71 -11.97
C ILE A 328 2.11 18.41 -13.13
N SER A 329 2.25 17.15 -13.52
CA SER A 329 3.06 16.70 -14.67
C SER A 329 2.70 15.27 -15.08
N ASP A 330 3.19 14.80 -16.22
CA ASP A 330 3.01 13.38 -16.58
C ASP A 330 3.78 12.46 -15.64
N SER A 331 4.95 12.89 -15.18
CA SER A 331 5.82 12.10 -14.30
C SER A 331 6.50 12.98 -13.26
N MET A 332 6.72 12.43 -12.07
CA MET A 332 7.49 13.08 -11.03
C MET A 332 8.37 12.10 -10.26
N GLU A 333 9.49 12.59 -9.80
CA GLU A 333 10.39 11.93 -8.86
C GLU A 333 10.54 12.80 -7.62
N ILE A 334 10.38 12.19 -6.45
CA ILE A 334 10.42 12.87 -5.16
C ILE A 334 11.45 12.16 -4.29
N GLN A 335 12.41 12.92 -3.78
CA GLN A 335 13.37 12.51 -2.77
C GLN A 335 13.33 13.49 -1.60
N SER A 336 13.94 13.16 -0.49
CA SER A 336 13.90 13.98 0.74
C SER A 336 14.40 15.43 0.59
N ASN A 337 15.26 15.66 -0.39
CA ASN A 337 15.93 16.95 -0.61
C ASN A 337 15.80 17.52 -2.02
N TRP A 338 15.08 16.83 -2.93
CA TRP A 338 14.78 17.35 -4.26
C TRP A 338 13.53 16.70 -4.86
N THR A 339 12.90 17.43 -5.78
CA THR A 339 11.75 16.97 -6.57
C THR A 339 11.99 17.33 -8.03
N ARG A 340 11.71 16.40 -8.95
CA ARG A 340 11.80 16.57 -10.39
C ARG A 340 10.47 16.21 -11.04
N LEU A 341 10.00 17.05 -11.96
CA LEU A 341 8.77 16.85 -12.72
C LEU A 341 9.04 16.99 -14.21
N TRP A 342 8.40 16.13 -15.03
CA TRP A 342 8.51 16.15 -16.50
C TRP A 342 7.52 15.17 -17.15
N PRO A 343 7.17 15.30 -18.44
CA PRO A 343 7.03 16.56 -19.14
C PRO A 343 5.74 17.29 -18.75
N GLY A 344 5.55 18.48 -19.33
CA GLY A 344 4.28 19.19 -19.23
C GLY A 344 3.95 19.67 -17.81
N VAL A 345 4.91 20.36 -17.20
CA VAL A 345 4.83 20.78 -15.79
C VAL A 345 3.97 22.01 -15.63
N HIS A 346 3.08 21.97 -14.64
CA HIS A 346 2.33 23.12 -14.11
C HIS A 346 2.57 23.24 -12.61
N LEU A 347 2.88 24.46 -12.17
CA LEU A 347 2.98 24.86 -10.77
C LEU A 347 1.94 25.92 -10.48
N ILE A 348 1.22 25.81 -9.38
CA ILE A 348 0.21 26.78 -8.95
C ILE A 348 0.34 26.94 -7.43
N GLN A 349 0.47 28.20 -6.98
CA GLN A 349 0.45 28.56 -5.56
C GLN A 349 -0.13 29.97 -5.39
N GLY A 350 -1.29 30.08 -4.73
CA GLY A 350 -1.98 31.34 -4.58
C GLY A 350 -2.28 32.00 -5.93
N GLN A 351 -1.70 33.18 -6.16
CA GLN A 351 -1.80 33.93 -7.44
C GLN A 351 -0.61 33.68 -8.38
N ALA A 352 0.36 32.87 -7.97
CA ALA A 352 1.49 32.50 -8.79
C ALA A 352 1.20 31.21 -9.56
N ALA A 353 1.59 31.17 -10.83
CA ALA A 353 1.56 29.98 -11.65
C ALA A 353 2.78 29.91 -12.55
N ALA A 354 3.21 28.70 -12.87
CA ALA A 354 4.25 28.48 -13.87
C ALA A 354 3.93 27.26 -14.74
N SER A 355 4.42 27.27 -15.98
CA SER A 355 4.42 26.11 -16.85
C SER A 355 5.77 25.95 -17.54
N CYS A 356 6.23 24.69 -17.71
CA CYS A 356 7.48 24.36 -18.38
C CYS A 356 7.48 22.90 -18.81
N GLU A 357 8.53 22.48 -19.53
CA GLU A 357 8.70 21.06 -19.88
C GLU A 357 9.28 20.25 -18.72
N GLU A 358 10.21 20.85 -17.95
CA GLU A 358 10.86 20.21 -16.82
C GLU A 358 11.04 21.19 -15.67
N LEU A 359 10.80 20.74 -14.44
CA LEU A 359 11.05 21.44 -13.20
C LEU A 359 11.96 20.60 -12.33
N PHE A 360 13.01 21.21 -11.79
CA PHE A 360 13.86 20.62 -10.76
C PHE A 360 13.89 21.55 -9.53
N TRP A 361 13.40 21.05 -8.42
CA TRP A 361 13.40 21.76 -7.14
C TRP A 361 14.40 21.10 -6.19
N ASN A 362 15.35 21.85 -5.70
CA ASN A 362 16.32 21.41 -4.71
C ASN A 362 16.09 22.16 -3.39
N ASP A 363 15.56 21.43 -2.40
CA ASP A 363 15.23 22.00 -1.08
C ASP A 363 16.48 22.41 -0.31
N SER A 364 17.62 21.70 -0.49
CA SER A 364 18.86 21.99 0.24
C SER A 364 19.49 23.31 -0.19
N THR A 365 19.31 23.68 -1.46
CA THR A 365 19.82 24.96 -2.01
C THR A 365 18.73 26.02 -2.13
N GLU A 366 17.47 25.66 -1.81
CA GLU A 366 16.28 26.51 -1.98
C GLU A 366 16.17 27.04 -3.42
N GLN A 367 16.46 26.18 -4.42
CA GLN A 367 16.50 26.56 -5.84
C GLN A 367 15.46 25.77 -6.64
N ILE A 368 14.77 26.48 -7.55
CA ILE A 368 13.84 25.87 -8.53
C ILE A 368 14.33 26.25 -9.94
N ASP A 369 14.64 25.25 -10.75
CA ASP A 369 14.99 25.41 -12.16
C ASP A 369 13.80 25.00 -13.04
N LEU A 370 13.42 25.87 -13.96
CA LEU A 370 12.38 25.65 -14.98
C LEU A 370 13.04 25.63 -16.36
N LEU A 371 12.84 24.56 -17.10
CA LEU A 371 13.46 24.32 -18.40
C LEU A 371 12.42 24.09 -19.48
N GLY A 372 12.77 24.37 -20.74
CA GLY A 372 11.89 24.15 -21.89
C GLY A 372 10.86 25.25 -22.06
N THR A 373 11.32 26.46 -22.35
CA THR A 373 10.49 27.65 -22.61
C THR A 373 9.47 27.97 -21.51
N PRO A 374 9.94 28.10 -20.25
CA PRO A 374 9.05 28.36 -19.14
C PRO A 374 8.28 29.66 -19.29
N LEU A 375 7.04 29.61 -18.79
CA LEU A 375 6.16 30.77 -18.57
C LEU A 375 5.86 30.86 -17.08
N THR A 376 5.96 32.04 -16.48
CA THR A 376 5.61 32.30 -15.08
C THR A 376 4.66 33.48 -15.00
N TRP A 377 3.57 33.30 -14.27
CA TRP A 377 2.59 34.34 -13.93
C TRP A 377 2.74 34.67 -12.45
N LEU A 378 2.83 35.94 -12.15
CA LEU A 378 2.92 36.45 -10.78
C LEU A 378 2.24 37.82 -10.71
N GLU A 379 1.18 37.95 -9.94
CA GLU A 379 0.51 39.26 -9.62
C GLU A 379 0.27 40.15 -10.84
N GLY A 380 -0.23 39.59 -11.96
CA GLY A 380 -0.51 40.37 -13.19
C GLY A 380 0.69 40.50 -14.15
N TRP A 381 1.77 39.78 -13.88
CA TRP A 381 2.94 39.73 -14.74
C TRP A 381 3.07 38.39 -15.42
N LEU A 382 3.53 38.42 -16.65
CA LEU A 382 3.91 37.24 -17.42
C LEU A 382 5.39 37.32 -17.78
N LEU A 383 6.18 36.40 -17.27
CA LEU A 383 7.57 36.24 -17.63
C LEU A 383 7.76 35.00 -18.50
N LYS A 384 8.54 35.14 -19.59
CA LYS A 384 8.95 34.04 -20.47
C LYS A 384 10.46 34.04 -20.66
N ALA A 385 11.05 32.87 -20.90
CA ALA A 385 12.46 32.70 -21.25
C ALA A 385 12.74 31.31 -21.86
N ASP A 386 13.98 31.01 -22.25
CA ASP A 386 14.39 29.66 -22.62
C ASP A 386 14.61 28.80 -21.37
N SER A 387 15.04 29.40 -20.27
CA SER A 387 15.13 28.77 -18.94
C SER A 387 14.99 29.82 -17.83
N MET A 388 14.54 29.38 -16.66
CA MET A 388 14.41 30.21 -15.46
C MET A 388 14.96 29.49 -14.24
N THR A 389 15.58 30.24 -13.34
CA THR A 389 16.02 29.77 -12.02
C THR A 389 15.49 30.72 -10.96
N TRP A 390 14.71 30.15 -10.03
CA TRP A 390 14.28 30.82 -8.83
C TRP A 390 15.22 30.50 -7.69
N GLN A 391 15.74 31.49 -7.00
CA GLN A 391 16.39 31.37 -5.71
C GLN A 391 15.42 31.80 -4.63
N LEU A 392 15.15 30.89 -3.69
CA LEU A 392 14.28 31.16 -2.55
C LEU A 392 15.13 31.44 -1.30
N LYS A 393 14.49 32.03 -0.29
CA LYS A 393 15.02 32.18 1.06
C LYS A 393 13.87 32.04 2.04
N GLY A 394 13.86 30.94 2.81
CA GLY A 394 12.76 30.63 3.71
C GLY A 394 11.42 30.50 2.98
N ASN A 395 11.39 29.83 1.83
CA ASN A 395 10.24 29.65 0.94
C ASN A 395 9.67 30.94 0.30
N GLN A 396 10.39 32.07 0.39
CA GLN A 396 10.01 33.29 -0.32
C GLN A 396 10.99 33.56 -1.46
N PRO A 397 10.54 34.13 -2.59
CA PRO A 397 11.41 34.49 -3.69
C PRO A 397 12.40 35.58 -3.25
N GLU A 398 13.70 35.34 -3.50
CA GLU A 398 14.77 36.31 -3.34
C GLU A 398 15.26 36.83 -4.69
N LYS A 399 15.39 35.92 -5.67
CA LYS A 399 15.84 36.25 -7.01
C LYS A 399 15.24 35.30 -8.05
N LEU A 400 14.87 35.86 -9.19
CA LEU A 400 14.53 35.10 -10.41
C LEU A 400 15.54 35.47 -11.50
N SER A 401 16.13 34.48 -12.11
CA SER A 401 17.05 34.60 -13.24
C SER A 401 16.43 33.97 -14.47
N ALA A 402 16.08 34.76 -15.50
CA ALA A 402 15.57 34.30 -16.78
C ALA A 402 16.68 34.42 -17.84
N ARG A 403 16.89 33.37 -18.62
CA ARG A 403 17.99 33.26 -19.59
C ARG A 403 17.48 32.85 -20.96
N GLY A 404 17.98 33.52 -22.00
CA GLY A 404 17.62 33.34 -23.40
C GLY A 404 16.21 33.86 -23.70
N HIS A 405 16.10 34.78 -24.68
CA HIS A 405 14.82 35.34 -25.16
C HIS A 405 13.88 35.76 -24.02
N SER A 406 14.45 36.40 -22.98
CA SER A 406 13.69 36.80 -21.79
C SER A 406 12.73 37.92 -22.12
N GLY A 407 11.47 37.83 -21.66
CA GLY A 407 10.47 38.86 -21.83
C GLY A 407 9.54 38.94 -20.66
N LEU A 408 9.23 40.15 -20.21
CA LEU A 408 8.33 40.47 -19.13
C LEU A 408 7.19 41.35 -19.66
N ILE A 409 5.96 40.96 -19.39
CA ILE A 409 4.76 41.63 -19.87
C ILE A 409 3.90 41.99 -18.66
N PHE A 410 3.37 43.21 -18.67
CA PHE A 410 2.46 43.71 -17.64
C PHE A 410 1.17 44.21 -18.33
N ASP A 411 0.03 43.87 -17.76
CA ASP A 411 -1.25 44.40 -18.20
C ASP A 411 -1.47 45.80 -17.59
N ILE A 412 -1.79 46.76 -18.43
CA ILE A 412 -2.30 48.08 -18.01
C ILE A 412 -3.83 48.03 -18.08
N ASP A 413 -4.35 47.58 -19.21
CA ASP A 413 -5.75 47.26 -19.46
C ASP A 413 -5.87 46.21 -20.58
N SER A 414 -7.07 45.87 -20.99
CA SER A 414 -7.33 44.90 -22.04
C SER A 414 -6.78 45.25 -23.43
N MET A 415 -6.31 46.49 -23.62
CA MET A 415 -5.90 47.02 -24.93
C MET A 415 -4.40 47.33 -25.02
N CYS A 416 -3.71 47.55 -23.93
CA CYS A 416 -2.28 47.86 -23.95
C CYS A 416 -1.51 47.13 -22.86
N MET A 417 -0.31 46.66 -23.22
CA MET A 417 0.58 45.92 -22.35
C MET A 417 1.97 46.50 -22.37
N GLN A 418 2.52 46.81 -21.22
CA GLN A 418 3.92 47.14 -21.09
C GLN A 418 4.77 45.90 -21.34
N GLN A 419 5.85 46.04 -22.09
CA GLN A 419 6.72 44.91 -22.46
C GLN A 419 8.17 45.30 -22.27
N ILE A 420 8.93 44.35 -21.72
CA ILE A 420 10.36 44.46 -21.53
C ILE A 420 10.97 43.16 -22.01
N SER A 421 12.03 43.26 -22.81
CA SER A 421 12.70 42.05 -23.34
C SER A 421 14.20 42.23 -23.40
N GLY A 422 14.92 41.11 -23.42
CA GLY A 422 16.35 41.06 -23.56
C GLY A 422 16.88 39.64 -23.60
N ARG A 423 18.21 39.47 -23.66
CA ARG A 423 18.79 38.13 -23.63
C ARG A 423 18.68 37.53 -22.24
N ASN A 424 18.95 38.29 -21.20
CA ASN A 424 18.91 37.86 -19.80
C ASN A 424 18.11 38.88 -18.97
N LEU A 425 17.37 38.38 -18.01
CA LEU A 425 16.62 39.17 -17.07
C LEU A 425 16.85 38.60 -15.66
N ASP A 426 17.24 39.45 -14.71
CA ASP A 426 17.33 39.15 -13.29
C ASP A 426 16.31 40.03 -12.53
N ALA A 427 15.37 39.41 -11.82
CA ALA A 427 14.40 40.07 -10.96
C ALA A 427 14.75 39.83 -9.49
N TYR A 428 14.73 40.88 -8.69
CA TYR A 428 15.08 40.87 -7.26
C TYR A 428 13.86 41.18 -6.41
N PHE A 429 13.67 40.41 -5.37
CA PHE A 429 12.52 40.50 -4.47
C PHE A 429 12.98 40.90 -3.07
N THR A 430 12.13 41.63 -2.35
CA THR A 430 12.32 41.96 -0.94
C THR A 430 10.98 41.75 -0.23
N ASP A 431 10.99 40.90 0.81
CA ASP A 431 9.79 40.51 1.56
C ASP A 431 8.65 39.96 0.65
N GLY A 432 9.05 39.22 -0.41
CA GLY A 432 8.13 38.63 -1.38
C GLY A 432 7.62 39.56 -2.47
N ALA A 433 7.88 40.88 -2.38
CA ALA A 433 7.51 41.86 -3.39
C ALA A 433 8.65 42.14 -4.38
N LEU A 434 8.33 42.34 -5.66
CA LEU A 434 9.30 42.73 -6.68
C LEU A 434 9.85 44.11 -6.38
N ASN A 435 11.18 44.20 -6.30
CA ASN A 435 11.91 45.42 -6.00
C ASN A 435 12.58 46.01 -7.25
N SER A 436 13.29 45.18 -8.03
CA SER A 436 13.93 45.66 -9.24
C SER A 436 14.11 44.56 -10.28
N VAL A 437 14.19 44.96 -11.55
CA VAL A 437 14.49 44.08 -12.69
C VAL A 437 15.68 44.63 -13.44
N GLU A 438 16.69 43.79 -13.68
CA GLU A 438 17.82 44.09 -14.52
C GLU A 438 17.75 43.28 -15.80
N VAL A 439 17.80 43.97 -16.95
CA VAL A 439 17.78 43.36 -18.28
C VAL A 439 19.12 43.62 -18.95
N ALA A 440 19.71 42.59 -19.52
CA ALA A 440 20.97 42.64 -20.18
C ALA A 440 21.00 41.94 -21.53
N GLY A 441 21.64 42.54 -22.50
CA GLY A 441 21.84 42.05 -23.85
C GLY A 441 20.64 42.35 -24.77
N ASN A 442 20.74 43.44 -25.50
CA ASN A 442 19.69 43.96 -26.38
C ASN A 442 18.38 44.19 -25.60
N ALA A 443 18.45 45.01 -24.57
CA ALA A 443 17.30 45.39 -23.77
C ALA A 443 16.35 46.26 -24.60
N GLU A 444 15.10 45.91 -24.70
CA GLU A 444 14.03 46.62 -25.36
C GLU A 444 12.85 46.82 -24.41
N SER A 445 12.19 47.98 -24.49
CA SER A 445 10.97 48.20 -23.73
C SER A 445 9.91 48.92 -24.58
N ILE A 446 8.66 48.59 -24.31
CA ILE A 446 7.47 49.36 -24.74
C ILE A 446 6.79 49.76 -23.46
N TYR A 447 6.77 51.09 -23.22
CA TYR A 447 6.18 51.69 -22.02
C TYR A 447 5.07 52.67 -22.39
N PHE A 448 3.89 52.49 -21.82
CA PHE A 448 2.74 53.37 -21.92
C PHE A 448 2.68 54.28 -20.68
N ASP A 449 2.39 55.57 -20.93
CA ASP A 449 2.28 56.57 -19.86
C ASP A 449 0.93 56.43 -19.12
N THR A 450 0.96 55.78 -17.98
CA THR A 450 -0.22 55.45 -17.17
C THR A 450 -0.81 56.65 -16.43
N GLU A 451 -0.07 57.77 -16.32
CA GLU A 451 -0.55 59.00 -15.68
C GLU A 451 -1.51 59.81 -16.59
N LYS A 452 -1.61 59.47 -17.88
CA LYS A 452 -2.51 60.10 -18.81
C LYS A 452 -3.93 59.58 -18.70
N PRO A 453 -4.95 60.43 -18.98
CA PRO A 453 -6.37 60.01 -18.98
C PRO A 453 -6.67 58.85 -19.92
N ASN A 454 -5.90 58.68 -21.01
CA ASN A 454 -5.96 57.57 -21.96
C ASN A 454 -4.58 56.94 -22.06
N PRO A 455 -4.24 55.99 -21.21
CA PRO A 455 -2.88 55.42 -21.12
C PRO A 455 -2.41 54.69 -22.37
N CYS A 456 -3.33 54.25 -23.27
CA CYS A 456 -2.99 53.55 -24.50
C CYS A 456 -2.78 54.44 -25.73
N GLU A 457 -2.89 55.79 -25.63
CA GLU A 457 -2.78 56.70 -26.78
C GLU A 457 -1.34 56.91 -27.27
N ALA A 458 -0.34 56.78 -26.38
CA ALA A 458 1.05 56.99 -26.71
C ALA A 458 1.93 56.03 -25.94
N PHE A 459 2.99 55.56 -26.59
CA PHE A 459 3.97 54.69 -25.97
C PHE A 459 5.40 55.14 -26.28
N ASN A 460 6.29 54.87 -25.37
CA ASN A 460 7.74 54.94 -25.57
C ASN A 460 8.30 53.58 -25.96
N GLN A 461 8.99 53.52 -27.07
CA GLN A 461 9.81 52.36 -27.42
C GLN A 461 11.26 52.72 -27.22
N SER A 462 11.96 51.96 -26.39
CA SER A 462 13.36 52.22 -26.07
C SER A 462 14.19 50.96 -26.28
N VAL A 463 15.44 51.16 -26.72
CA VAL A 463 16.43 50.12 -26.88
C VAL A 463 17.73 50.54 -26.20
N SER A 464 18.45 49.57 -25.59
CA SER A 464 19.74 49.81 -24.94
C SER A 464 20.54 48.50 -24.80
N SER A 465 21.77 48.58 -24.41
CA SER A 465 22.55 47.33 -24.12
C SER A 465 22.10 46.66 -22.83
N ALA A 466 21.65 47.47 -21.85
CA ALA A 466 21.10 47.00 -20.58
C ALA A 466 20.08 48.00 -20.05
N MET A 467 19.20 47.54 -19.19
CA MET A 467 18.12 48.32 -18.58
C MET A 467 17.94 47.91 -17.12
N ARG A 468 17.66 48.84 -16.26
CA ARG A 468 17.23 48.61 -14.88
C ARG A 468 15.88 49.29 -14.65
N ILE A 469 15.01 48.55 -14.02
CA ILE A 469 13.65 49.01 -13.68
C ILE A 469 13.48 48.82 -12.18
N ASP A 470 13.15 49.91 -11.48
CA ASP A 470 12.88 49.90 -10.06
C ASP A 470 11.37 50.00 -9.84
N PHE A 471 10.84 49.27 -8.86
CA PHE A 471 9.43 49.18 -8.52
C PHE A 471 9.14 49.75 -7.15
N ASP A 472 7.93 50.29 -6.97
CA ASP A 472 7.38 50.74 -5.68
C ASP A 472 5.92 50.30 -5.59
N ALA A 473 5.57 49.52 -4.60
CA ALA A 473 4.23 48.97 -4.38
C ALA A 473 3.61 48.23 -5.61
N GLY A 474 4.45 47.57 -6.45
CA GLY A 474 4.01 46.87 -7.65
C GLY A 474 4.02 47.68 -8.94
N ASP A 475 4.12 49.00 -8.85
CA ASP A 475 4.17 49.91 -10.00
C ASP A 475 5.62 50.23 -10.41
N ILE A 476 5.82 50.52 -11.69
CA ILE A 476 7.12 50.95 -12.20
C ILE A 476 7.38 52.38 -11.66
N LYS A 477 8.48 52.52 -10.90
CA LYS A 477 8.96 53.79 -10.36
C LYS A 477 9.92 54.47 -11.28
N ASP A 478 10.95 53.77 -11.70
CA ASP A 478 12.04 54.30 -12.53
C ASP A 478 12.46 53.29 -13.60
N ILE A 479 12.73 53.79 -14.81
CA ILE A 479 13.37 52.99 -15.90
C ILE A 479 14.68 53.67 -16.26
N VAL A 480 15.78 52.98 -16.05
CA VAL A 480 17.13 53.50 -16.36
C VAL A 480 17.71 52.71 -17.52
N LEU A 481 17.89 53.37 -18.65
CA LEU A 481 18.53 52.79 -19.84
C LEU A 481 20.06 52.95 -19.71
N LEU A 482 20.80 51.85 -19.86
CA LEU A 482 22.22 51.77 -19.68
C LEU A 482 22.92 51.44 -20.99
N GLN A 483 23.96 52.19 -21.33
CA GLN A 483 24.82 51.97 -22.51
C GLN A 483 24.09 52.05 -23.85
N LYS A 484 24.31 53.15 -24.57
CA LYS A 484 23.77 53.47 -25.87
C LYS A 484 22.23 53.45 -25.91
N PRO A 485 21.55 54.26 -25.07
CA PRO A 485 20.12 54.36 -25.09
C PRO A 485 19.62 55.07 -26.34
N GLU A 486 18.59 54.51 -26.96
CA GLU A 486 17.82 55.12 -28.01
C GLU A 486 16.34 54.96 -27.63
N GLY A 487 15.50 55.97 -27.82
CA GLY A 487 14.08 55.94 -27.51
C GLY A 487 13.25 56.82 -28.44
N VAL A 488 12.05 56.37 -28.76
CA VAL A 488 11.09 57.07 -29.61
C VAL A 488 9.72 57.04 -28.97
N TRP A 489 9.07 58.21 -28.88
CA TRP A 489 7.65 58.32 -28.53
C TRP A 489 6.79 58.23 -29.78
N SER A 490 5.80 57.37 -29.76
CA SER A 490 4.84 57.16 -30.85
C SER A 490 3.42 57.27 -30.31
N SER A 491 2.52 57.86 -31.12
CA SER A 491 1.08 57.83 -30.84
C SER A 491 0.45 56.62 -31.52
N VAL A 492 -0.45 55.94 -30.84
CA VAL A 492 -1.26 54.89 -31.47
C VAL A 492 -2.31 55.62 -32.35
N GLN A 493 -2.11 55.66 -33.64
CA GLN A 493 -3.13 56.15 -34.60
C GLN A 493 -4.19 55.04 -34.70
N GLY A 494 -5.32 55.23 -34.02
CA GLY A 494 -6.50 54.44 -34.30
C GLY A 494 -7.05 54.84 -35.67
N GLU A 495 -7.16 53.87 -36.57
CA GLU A 495 -8.10 54.03 -37.67
C GLU A 495 -9.52 54.07 -37.10
N VAL A 496 -10.19 55.20 -37.33
CA VAL A 496 -11.62 55.44 -37.00
C VAL A 496 -12.48 54.68 -38.00
#